data_455c34b11976d4eee882dbfbeff2fe18
#
_entry.id   455c34b11976d4eee882dbfbeff2fe18
#
_cell.length_a   1.000
_cell.length_b   1.000
_cell.length_c   1.000
_cell.angle_alpha   90.00
_cell.angle_beta   90.00
_cell.angle_gamma   90.00
#
_symmetry.space_group_name_H-M   'P 1'
#
loop_
_entity.id
_entity.type
_entity.pdbx_description
1 polymer ?
#
loop_
_entity_poly.entity_id
_entity_poly.type
_entity_poly.pdbx_seq_one_letter_code
_entity_poly.pdbx_strand_id
1 'polypeptide(L)'
;MRRFALLLLLASPALAAEPPAFRTDGGDDKLPWFLLTPGEFPPEGSAHTIAGELIALDHVNRTGILRPDRTDAQLRGDWDRPHEFTLLPYGSLRYHGAPAELRDIPLGTHLHGQFYLDGPPPKPVKGNPPVVRTGAGGEFHLCAGLEDDFSLCQRLSRTWRIDALDLEKNVLTVTGITGGKADAKATGFQISATTRVWKGKGLGALTDLAPGQSVLLNLTVCTLKGPGRVTNVWLDAESRDLATAHQLAVHRQSIKEHGLAGWVQAVDHEKGSMNVSLFGGFDPALLKDFVPNEAITAAVAEDNLRTWDQINDRKGGTLLAVEQGKPGVGNSGAKLTLKPQLLLEGYRPKRVVRLWAATWKVDDLPREERLYP
;
A
#
# COMPACT_ATOMS: atom_id res chain seq x y z
N MET A 1 -20.72 -52.87 33.03
CA MET A 1 -19.31 -52.48 32.88
C MET A 1 -19.23 -51.40 31.79
N ARG A 2 -19.16 -50.15 32.19
CA ARG A 2 -19.00 -48.99 31.27
C ARG A 2 -17.52 -48.65 31.16
N ARG A 3 -16.95 -48.77 29.95
CA ARG A 3 -15.56 -48.39 29.66
C ARG A 3 -15.54 -46.90 29.36
N PHE A 4 -14.90 -46.11 30.22
CA PHE A 4 -14.55 -44.70 29.93
C PHE A 4 -13.30 -44.69 29.06
N ALA A 5 -13.41 -44.16 27.86
CA ALA A 5 -12.26 -43.84 27.01
C ALA A 5 -11.73 -42.44 27.37
N LEU A 6 -10.53 -42.39 27.90
CA LEU A 6 -9.83 -41.16 28.22
C LEU A 6 -9.20 -40.66 26.93
N LEU A 7 -9.76 -39.55 26.34
CA LEU A 7 -9.16 -38.87 25.22
C LEU A 7 -8.03 -37.97 25.75
N LEU A 8 -6.77 -38.37 25.53
CA LEU A 8 -5.62 -37.52 25.74
C LEU A 8 -5.54 -36.47 24.56
N LEU A 9 -5.91 -35.23 24.83
CA LEU A 9 -5.59 -34.09 23.97
C LEU A 9 -4.08 -33.82 24.04
N LEU A 10 -3.34 -34.24 23.02
CA LEU A 10 -1.95 -33.82 22.79
C LEU A 10 -1.97 -32.36 22.34
N ALA A 11 -1.69 -31.44 23.27
CA ALA A 11 -1.37 -30.07 22.94
C ALA A 11 -0.04 -30.05 22.18
N SER A 12 -0.09 -29.79 20.87
CA SER A 12 1.11 -29.53 20.09
C SER A 12 1.78 -28.25 20.62
N PRO A 13 3.07 -28.27 20.95
CA PRO A 13 3.77 -27.05 21.30
C PRO A 13 3.74 -26.12 20.10
N ALA A 14 3.23 -24.89 20.29
CA ALA A 14 3.40 -23.83 19.33
C ALA A 14 4.93 -23.64 19.15
N LEU A 15 5.44 -23.98 17.97
CA LEU A 15 6.80 -23.62 17.59
C LEU A 15 6.89 -22.09 17.68
N ALA A 16 7.68 -21.60 18.63
CA ALA A 16 8.03 -20.20 18.70
C ALA A 16 8.68 -19.82 17.35
N ALA A 17 8.12 -18.83 16.70
CA ALA A 17 8.70 -18.33 15.45
C ALA A 17 10.14 -17.91 15.73
N GLU A 18 11.07 -18.36 14.89
CA GLU A 18 12.46 -17.91 15.00
C GLU A 18 12.50 -16.38 14.92
N PRO A 19 13.33 -15.72 15.75
CA PRO A 19 13.46 -14.27 15.68
C PRO A 19 13.90 -13.86 14.27
N PRO A 20 13.39 -12.75 13.72
CA PRO A 20 13.74 -12.32 12.37
C PRO A 20 15.25 -12.09 12.25
N ALA A 21 15.84 -12.61 11.15
CA ALA A 21 17.25 -12.45 10.84
C ALA A 21 17.61 -11.05 10.31
N PHE A 22 16.70 -10.09 10.40
CA PHE A 22 16.83 -8.72 9.90
C PHE A 22 16.28 -7.70 10.91
N ARG A 23 16.73 -6.46 10.76
CA ARG A 23 16.25 -5.33 11.53
C ARG A 23 14.80 -5.00 11.17
N THR A 24 14.03 -4.63 12.19
CA THR A 24 12.67 -4.06 12.07
C THR A 24 12.61 -2.73 12.81
N ASP A 25 11.61 -1.89 12.51
CA ASP A 25 11.36 -0.68 13.28
C ASP A 25 11.07 -1.04 14.75
N GLY A 26 11.88 -0.51 15.66
CA GLY A 26 11.84 -0.87 17.09
C GLY A 26 12.48 -2.21 17.45
N GLY A 27 13.10 -2.89 16.49
CA GLY A 27 13.85 -4.14 16.71
C GLY A 27 15.32 -3.92 17.07
N ASP A 28 16.12 -5.01 17.03
CA ASP A 28 17.56 -4.96 17.27
C ASP A 28 18.28 -4.20 16.15
N ASP A 29 18.85 -3.04 16.45
CA ASP A 29 19.56 -2.18 15.50
C ASP A 29 20.95 -2.69 15.11
N LYS A 30 21.41 -3.80 15.69
CA LYS A 30 22.62 -4.52 15.25
C LYS A 30 22.38 -5.42 14.04
N LEU A 31 21.11 -5.78 13.79
CA LEU A 31 20.76 -6.59 12.63
C LEU A 31 20.76 -5.75 11.34
N PRO A 32 21.10 -6.34 10.19
CA PRO A 32 20.99 -5.66 8.91
C PRO A 32 19.53 -5.47 8.51
N TRP A 33 19.24 -4.39 7.78
CA TRP A 33 17.92 -4.24 7.13
C TRP A 33 17.73 -5.33 6.08
N PHE A 34 16.47 -5.74 5.88
CA PHE A 34 16.12 -6.68 4.83
C PHE A 34 16.43 -6.09 3.45
N LEU A 35 17.09 -6.86 2.61
CA LEU A 35 17.38 -6.51 1.21
C LEU A 35 16.43 -7.28 0.30
N LEU A 36 15.82 -6.58 -0.64
CA LEU A 36 14.90 -7.17 -1.60
C LEU A 36 15.63 -8.11 -2.57
N THR A 37 15.00 -9.25 -2.85
CA THR A 37 15.43 -10.18 -3.90
C THR A 37 14.49 -10.02 -5.10
N PRO A 38 14.99 -9.73 -6.31
CA PRO A 38 14.15 -9.60 -7.50
C PRO A 38 13.29 -10.86 -7.74
N GLY A 39 11.99 -10.67 -7.94
CA GLY A 39 11.02 -11.75 -8.17
C GLY A 39 10.55 -12.47 -6.92
N GLU A 40 10.87 -11.98 -5.72
CA GLU A 40 10.44 -12.50 -4.43
C GLU A 40 9.68 -11.43 -3.64
N PHE A 41 8.67 -11.87 -2.88
CA PHE A 41 7.95 -10.97 -1.99
C PHE A 41 8.66 -10.92 -0.63
N PRO A 42 8.79 -9.73 -0.03
CA PRO A 42 9.45 -9.60 1.26
C PRO A 42 8.58 -10.17 2.40
N PRO A 43 9.22 -10.60 3.50
CA PRO A 43 8.51 -11.06 4.69
C PRO A 43 7.73 -9.92 5.35
N GLU A 44 6.67 -10.28 6.07
CA GLU A 44 5.91 -9.34 6.88
C GLU A 44 6.79 -8.68 7.97
N GLY A 45 6.62 -7.37 8.18
CA GLY A 45 7.37 -6.61 9.19
C GLY A 45 8.83 -6.31 8.81
N SER A 46 9.28 -6.61 7.57
CA SER A 46 10.67 -6.37 7.14
C SER A 46 10.92 -4.95 6.60
N ALA A 47 9.87 -4.17 6.36
CA ALA A 47 9.98 -2.81 5.86
C ALA A 47 10.33 -1.80 6.96
N HIS A 48 10.99 -0.72 6.57
CA HIS A 48 11.14 0.49 7.37
C HIS A 48 9.96 1.44 7.12
N THR A 49 9.43 2.06 8.17
CA THR A 49 8.26 2.95 8.07
C THR A 49 8.70 4.41 7.99
N ILE A 50 8.21 5.13 6.98
CA ILE A 50 8.37 6.58 6.84
C ILE A 50 6.98 7.18 6.63
N ALA A 51 6.65 8.22 7.39
CA ALA A 51 5.43 8.99 7.20
C ALA A 51 5.76 10.40 6.74
N GLY A 52 4.83 11.03 5.99
CA GLY A 52 5.01 12.38 5.49
C GLY A 52 3.94 12.80 4.50
N GLU A 53 4.01 14.06 4.09
CA GLU A 53 3.09 14.65 3.12
C GLU A 53 3.57 14.41 1.69
N LEU A 54 2.69 13.96 0.81
CA LEU A 54 2.96 13.81 -0.61
C LEU A 54 3.06 15.19 -1.28
N ILE A 55 4.24 15.58 -1.75
CA ILE A 55 4.49 16.89 -2.34
C ILE A 55 4.71 16.88 -3.85
N ALA A 56 5.05 15.72 -4.42
CA ALA A 56 5.14 15.51 -5.85
C ALA A 56 4.86 14.05 -6.20
N LEU A 57 4.36 13.81 -7.41
CA LEU A 57 4.15 12.46 -7.92
C LEU A 57 4.30 12.42 -9.44
N ASP A 58 4.75 11.27 -9.93
CA ASP A 58 4.67 10.83 -11.32
C ASP A 58 3.98 9.48 -11.36
N HIS A 59 2.68 9.48 -11.67
CA HIS A 59 1.88 8.25 -11.66
C HIS A 59 2.29 7.27 -12.77
N VAL A 60 2.83 7.79 -13.89
CA VAL A 60 3.27 6.98 -15.04
C VAL A 60 4.52 6.17 -14.70
N ASN A 61 5.51 6.78 -14.07
CA ASN A 61 6.72 6.13 -13.62
C ASN A 61 6.60 5.53 -12.22
N ARG A 62 5.45 5.73 -11.55
CA ARG A 62 5.15 5.26 -10.20
C ARG A 62 6.16 5.77 -9.17
N THR A 63 6.55 7.03 -9.29
CA THR A 63 7.47 7.71 -8.37
C THR A 63 6.78 8.87 -7.66
N GLY A 64 7.35 9.29 -6.56
CA GLY A 64 6.85 10.45 -5.82
C GLY A 64 7.86 10.98 -4.82
N ILE A 65 7.48 12.06 -4.16
CA ILE A 65 8.29 12.71 -3.14
C ILE A 65 7.42 12.96 -1.91
N LEU A 66 7.88 12.48 -0.76
CA LEU A 66 7.32 12.82 0.54
C LEU A 66 8.12 13.95 1.18
N ARG A 67 7.44 14.82 1.90
CA ARG A 67 8.04 15.65 2.94
C ARG A 67 7.87 14.90 4.27
N PRO A 68 8.94 14.23 4.79
CA PRO A 68 8.82 13.39 5.97
C PRO A 68 8.37 14.15 7.19
N ASP A 69 7.70 13.47 8.08
CA ASP A 69 7.37 13.97 9.40
C ASP A 69 8.63 14.36 10.17
N ARG A 70 8.52 15.43 10.92
CA ARG A 70 9.62 15.91 11.75
C ARG A 70 9.53 15.32 13.14
N THR A 71 10.66 14.83 13.63
CA THR A 71 10.81 14.32 14.99
C THR A 71 11.92 15.07 15.71
N ASP A 72 11.88 15.07 17.03
CA ASP A 72 12.92 15.67 17.87
C ASP A 72 14.29 14.96 17.75
N ALA A 73 14.28 13.71 17.23
CA ALA A 73 15.48 12.93 16.99
C ALA A 73 16.25 13.32 15.71
N GLN A 74 15.63 14.09 14.82
CA GLN A 74 16.26 14.53 13.58
C GLN A 74 17.22 15.69 13.82
N LEU A 75 18.35 15.69 13.10
CA LEU A 75 19.24 16.83 13.04
C LEU A 75 18.55 17.97 12.29
N ARG A 76 18.82 19.23 12.72
CA ARG A 76 18.21 20.42 12.11
C ARG A 76 18.44 20.50 10.59
N GLY A 77 19.57 19.99 10.09
CA GLY A 77 19.88 19.95 8.65
C GLY A 77 19.07 18.94 7.86
N ASP A 78 18.34 18.03 8.53
CA ASP A 78 17.51 17.02 7.89
C ASP A 78 16.02 17.43 7.84
N TRP A 79 15.68 18.58 8.43
CA TRP A 79 14.32 19.11 8.37
C TRP A 79 13.97 19.54 6.93
N ASP A 80 12.73 19.25 6.52
CA ASP A 80 12.21 19.58 5.19
C ASP A 80 12.97 18.91 4.03
N ARG A 81 13.81 17.93 4.33
CA ARG A 81 14.51 17.19 3.30
C ARG A 81 13.52 16.31 2.54
N PRO A 82 13.37 16.46 1.23
CA PRO A 82 12.49 15.60 0.46
C PRO A 82 12.96 14.16 0.49
N HIS A 83 12.00 13.25 0.55
CA HIS A 83 12.23 11.80 0.46
C HIS A 83 11.63 11.30 -0.85
N GLU A 84 12.48 11.03 -1.83
CA GLU A 84 12.09 10.46 -3.11
C GLU A 84 11.78 8.97 -2.94
N PHE A 85 10.78 8.48 -3.68
CA PHE A 85 10.47 7.06 -3.68
C PHE A 85 10.05 6.56 -5.06
N THR A 86 10.26 5.27 -5.27
CA THR A 86 9.75 4.49 -6.40
C THR A 86 8.89 3.36 -5.85
N LEU A 87 7.66 3.24 -6.31
CA LEU A 87 6.82 2.10 -5.97
C LEU A 87 7.36 0.84 -6.63
N LEU A 88 7.58 -0.19 -5.80
CA LEU A 88 7.89 -1.53 -6.29
C LEU A 88 6.80 -2.04 -7.24
N PRO A 89 7.08 -2.98 -8.15
CA PRO A 89 6.07 -3.54 -9.05
C PRO A 89 4.82 -4.01 -8.29
N TYR A 90 5.03 -4.65 -7.15
CA TYR A 90 3.98 -5.10 -6.23
C TYR A 90 3.59 -4.07 -5.16
N GLY A 91 4.15 -2.87 -5.23
CA GLY A 91 3.83 -1.79 -4.30
C GLY A 91 2.36 -1.38 -4.42
N SER A 92 1.69 -1.31 -3.28
CA SER A 92 0.26 -1.06 -3.17
C SER A 92 -0.06 0.23 -2.43
N LEU A 93 -1.18 0.84 -2.77
CA LEU A 93 -1.66 2.05 -2.11
C LEU A 93 -3.06 1.82 -1.55
N ARG A 94 -3.35 2.50 -0.44
CA ARG A 94 -4.70 2.60 0.12
C ARG A 94 -5.05 4.06 0.36
N TYR A 95 -6.24 4.43 -0.09
CA TYR A 95 -6.80 5.76 0.08
C TYR A 95 -8.27 5.65 0.47
N HIS A 96 -8.68 6.38 1.50
CA HIS A 96 -10.04 6.29 2.06
C HIS A 96 -10.50 4.85 2.36
N GLY A 97 -9.57 4.01 2.84
CA GLY A 97 -9.87 2.63 3.22
C GLY A 97 -9.96 1.60 2.09
N ALA A 98 -9.82 2.01 0.84
CA ALA A 98 -9.85 1.17 -0.34
C ALA A 98 -8.50 1.13 -1.07
N PRO A 99 -8.25 0.13 -1.92
CA PRO A 99 -7.12 0.16 -2.84
C PRO A 99 -7.16 1.39 -3.73
N ALA A 100 -5.96 1.91 -4.08
CA ALA A 100 -5.80 3.13 -4.86
C ALA A 100 -4.58 3.04 -5.79
N GLU A 101 -4.49 3.99 -6.71
CA GLU A 101 -3.30 4.26 -7.50
C GLU A 101 -2.70 5.63 -7.13
N LEU A 102 -1.46 5.90 -7.52
CA LEU A 102 -0.79 7.15 -7.17
C LEU A 102 -1.55 8.39 -7.66
N ARG A 103 -2.20 8.29 -8.83
CA ARG A 103 -3.03 9.35 -9.42
C ARG A 103 -4.29 9.68 -8.62
N ASP A 104 -4.74 8.77 -7.76
CA ASP A 104 -5.96 8.97 -6.95
C ASP A 104 -5.67 9.82 -5.71
N ILE A 105 -4.40 10.00 -5.36
CA ILE A 105 -3.99 10.65 -4.12
C ILE A 105 -3.65 12.12 -4.38
N PRO A 106 -4.42 13.07 -3.81
CA PRO A 106 -4.12 14.49 -3.94
C PRO A 106 -2.78 14.88 -3.31
N LEU A 107 -2.05 15.80 -3.93
CA LEU A 107 -0.88 16.42 -3.30
C LEU A 107 -1.29 17.10 -1.98
N GLY A 108 -0.43 17.02 -0.98
CA GLY A 108 -0.73 17.50 0.38
C GLY A 108 -1.36 16.45 1.28
N THR A 109 -1.63 15.23 0.78
CA THR A 109 -2.11 14.11 1.61
C THR A 109 -0.96 13.57 2.46
N HIS A 110 -1.20 13.41 3.75
CA HIS A 110 -0.29 12.70 4.66
C HIS A 110 -0.40 11.20 4.43
N LEU A 111 0.75 10.54 4.26
CA LEU A 111 0.86 9.12 3.94
C LEU A 111 1.80 8.41 4.91
N HIS A 112 1.48 7.16 5.19
CA HIS A 112 2.32 6.22 5.92
C HIS A 112 2.86 5.18 4.94
N GLY A 113 4.19 5.11 4.81
CA GLY A 113 4.85 4.28 3.82
C GLY A 113 5.67 3.16 4.42
N GLN A 114 5.82 2.07 3.66
CA GLN A 114 6.68 0.93 3.92
C GLN A 114 7.80 0.90 2.88
N PHE A 115 9.05 1.01 3.32
CA PHE A 115 10.19 1.25 2.47
C PHE A 115 11.31 0.24 2.69
N TYR A 116 12.07 0.00 1.61
CA TYR A 116 13.26 -0.82 1.59
C TYR A 116 14.44 -0.04 1.04
N LEU A 117 15.64 -0.49 1.39
CA LEU A 117 16.88 0.05 0.86
C LEU A 117 16.97 -0.19 -0.65
N ASP A 118 17.45 0.84 -1.36
CA ASP A 118 17.86 0.72 -2.76
C ASP A 118 19.32 0.29 -2.82
N GLY A 119 19.54 -1.02 -2.71
CA GLY A 119 20.86 -1.64 -2.69
C GLY A 119 21.45 -1.85 -1.29
N PRO A 120 22.67 -2.41 -1.21
CA PRO A 120 23.31 -2.67 0.06
C PRO A 120 23.71 -1.35 0.76
N PRO A 121 23.58 -1.28 2.10
CA PRO A 121 23.99 -0.09 2.84
C PRO A 121 25.46 0.23 2.57
N PRO A 122 25.85 1.52 2.50
CA PRO A 122 27.20 1.93 2.24
C PRO A 122 28.16 1.32 3.26
N LYS A 123 29.29 0.77 2.78
CA LYS A 123 30.30 0.17 3.66
C LYS A 123 30.89 1.24 4.57
N PRO A 124 31.18 0.90 5.86
CA PRO A 124 31.85 1.82 6.77
C PRO A 124 33.19 2.27 6.18
N VAL A 125 33.36 3.58 6.00
CA VAL A 125 34.66 4.15 5.68
C VAL A 125 35.46 4.23 6.99
N LYS A 126 36.70 3.68 6.98
CA LYS A 126 37.58 3.66 8.16
C LYS A 126 37.78 5.07 8.70
N GLY A 127 37.31 5.35 9.92
CA GLY A 127 37.37 6.67 10.57
C GLY A 127 36.08 7.49 10.59
N ASN A 128 35.09 7.11 9.80
CA ASN A 128 33.74 7.69 9.87
C ASN A 128 32.74 6.53 9.85
N PRO A 129 32.09 6.20 10.97
CA PRO A 129 31.01 5.23 10.92
C PRO A 129 29.96 5.73 9.93
N PRO A 130 29.41 4.87 9.08
CA PRO A 130 28.31 5.27 8.23
C PRO A 130 27.19 5.73 9.17
N VAL A 131 26.87 6.98 9.10
CA VAL A 131 25.64 7.47 9.69
C VAL A 131 24.55 6.91 8.78
N VAL A 132 24.04 5.73 9.10
CA VAL A 132 22.76 5.28 8.58
C VAL A 132 21.78 6.30 9.14
N ARG A 133 21.44 7.28 8.32
CA ARG A 133 20.52 8.35 8.67
C ARG A 133 19.12 7.75 8.66
N THR A 134 18.82 6.99 9.71
CA THR A 134 17.46 6.56 10.00
C THR A 134 16.66 7.81 10.33
N GLY A 135 15.79 8.24 9.43
CA GLY A 135 14.81 9.28 9.73
C GLY A 135 14.64 10.40 8.74
N ALA A 136 15.54 10.60 7.81
CA ALA A 136 15.34 11.51 6.69
C ALA A 136 15.98 10.91 5.45
N GLY A 137 15.30 9.94 4.90
CA GLY A 137 15.36 9.44 3.55
C GLY A 137 16.68 9.61 2.79
N GLY A 138 17.67 8.82 3.03
CA GLY A 138 18.85 8.77 2.16
C GLY A 138 18.95 7.48 1.37
N GLU A 139 18.29 6.42 1.81
CA GLU A 139 18.58 5.08 1.30
C GLU A 139 17.32 4.20 1.13
N PHE A 140 16.19 4.60 1.72
CA PHE A 140 14.94 3.82 1.66
C PHE A 140 14.02 4.34 0.55
N HIS A 141 14.40 4.15 -0.71
CA HIS A 141 13.65 4.66 -1.85
C HIS A 141 12.63 3.67 -2.44
N LEU A 142 12.77 2.38 -2.14
CA LEU A 142 11.89 1.35 -2.70
C LEU A 142 10.63 1.20 -1.83
N CYS A 143 9.50 1.64 -2.35
CA CYS A 143 8.23 1.68 -1.62
C CYS A 143 7.37 0.45 -1.92
N ALA A 144 7.03 -0.33 -0.88
CA ALA A 144 6.13 -1.49 -1.00
C ALA A 144 4.67 -1.16 -0.69
N GLY A 145 4.41 -0.04 -0.01
CA GLY A 145 3.05 0.34 0.33
C GLY A 145 2.93 1.74 0.86
N LEU A 146 1.81 2.41 0.56
CA LEU A 146 1.44 3.71 1.09
C LEU A 146 -0.03 3.67 1.53
N GLU A 147 -0.35 4.32 2.63
CA GLU A 147 -1.73 4.49 3.07
C GLU A 147 -1.94 5.87 3.71
N ASP A 148 -3.11 6.48 3.50
CA ASP A 148 -3.49 7.72 4.16
C ASP A 148 -3.89 7.48 5.63
N ASP A 149 -4.03 8.56 6.41
CA ASP A 149 -4.42 8.46 7.83
C ASP A 149 -5.77 7.77 8.02
N PHE A 150 -6.71 8.00 7.10
CA PHE A 150 -8.00 7.33 7.10
C PHE A 150 -7.85 5.81 7.00
N SER A 151 -7.08 5.33 6.01
CA SER A 151 -6.82 3.90 5.77
C SER A 151 -6.06 3.26 6.93
N LEU A 152 -5.03 3.95 7.44
CA LEU A 152 -4.28 3.52 8.63
C LEU A 152 -5.20 3.35 9.83
N CYS A 153 -6.06 4.34 10.10
CA CYS A 153 -7.01 4.29 11.20
C CYS A 153 -7.98 3.12 11.07
N GLN A 154 -8.53 2.88 9.89
CA GLN A 154 -9.39 1.71 9.65
C GLN A 154 -8.66 0.38 9.90
N ARG A 155 -7.46 0.22 9.35
CA ARG A 155 -6.64 -0.99 9.51
C ARG A 155 -6.30 -1.28 10.97
N LEU A 156 -6.02 -0.24 11.75
CA LEU A 156 -5.70 -0.35 13.18
C LEU A 156 -6.95 -0.39 14.08
N SER A 157 -8.16 -0.35 13.52
CA SER A 157 -9.40 -0.19 14.29
C SER A 157 -9.31 1.01 15.23
N ARG A 158 -8.74 2.12 14.71
CA ARG A 158 -8.53 3.38 15.43
C ARG A 158 -9.54 4.43 14.98
N THR A 159 -10.02 5.21 15.93
CA THR A 159 -10.82 6.42 15.68
C THR A 159 -10.31 7.56 16.57
N TRP A 160 -10.75 8.76 16.26
CA TRP A 160 -10.47 9.94 17.08
C TRP A 160 -11.76 10.41 17.74
N ARG A 161 -11.79 10.46 19.07
CA ARG A 161 -12.89 11.10 19.82
C ARG A 161 -12.60 12.58 19.93
N ILE A 162 -13.55 13.43 19.56
CA ILE A 162 -13.45 14.87 19.74
C ILE A 162 -13.62 15.17 21.22
N ASP A 163 -12.65 15.84 21.82
CA ASP A 163 -12.69 16.32 23.20
C ASP A 163 -13.10 17.80 23.30
N ALA A 164 -12.58 18.63 22.37
CA ALA A 164 -12.93 20.05 22.28
C ALA A 164 -12.71 20.62 20.89
N LEU A 165 -13.46 21.67 20.55
CA LEU A 165 -13.29 22.49 19.35
C LEU A 165 -13.14 23.95 19.78
N ASP A 166 -12.01 24.56 19.47
CA ASP A 166 -11.72 25.97 19.70
C ASP A 166 -11.59 26.69 18.34
N LEU A 167 -12.67 27.30 17.89
CA LEU A 167 -12.72 28.01 16.60
C LEU A 167 -11.94 29.34 16.62
N GLU A 168 -11.74 29.95 17.81
CA GLU A 168 -10.96 31.20 17.93
C GLU A 168 -9.47 30.90 17.73
N LYS A 169 -8.99 29.77 18.28
CA LYS A 169 -7.61 29.33 18.13
C LYS A 169 -7.39 28.41 16.93
N ASN A 170 -8.47 28.03 16.23
CA ASN A 170 -8.44 27.07 15.13
C ASN A 170 -7.81 25.72 15.54
N VAL A 171 -8.21 25.17 16.68
CA VAL A 171 -7.69 23.92 17.22
C VAL A 171 -8.83 22.92 17.44
N LEU A 172 -8.64 21.72 16.93
CA LEU A 172 -9.46 20.54 17.21
C LEU A 172 -8.66 19.62 18.16
N THR A 173 -9.14 19.48 19.40
CA THR A 173 -8.53 18.58 20.38
C THR A 173 -9.24 17.24 20.35
N VAL A 174 -8.46 16.17 20.20
CA VAL A 174 -8.98 14.80 20.05
C VAL A 174 -8.16 13.81 20.87
N THR A 175 -8.81 12.71 21.29
CA THR A 175 -8.15 11.54 21.90
C THR A 175 -8.27 10.36 20.94
N GLY A 176 -7.15 9.71 20.60
CA GLY A 176 -7.16 8.48 19.81
C GLY A 176 -7.76 7.33 20.60
N ILE A 177 -8.59 6.52 19.94
CA ILE A 177 -9.20 5.30 20.51
C ILE A 177 -8.80 4.13 19.61
N THR A 178 -8.02 3.19 20.12
CA THR A 178 -7.58 2.00 19.39
C THR A 178 -8.06 0.74 20.11
N GLY A 179 -8.86 -0.10 19.44
CA GLY A 179 -9.41 -1.31 20.06
C GLY A 179 -10.20 -1.03 21.36
N GLY A 180 -10.87 0.12 21.46
CA GLY A 180 -11.62 0.56 22.63
C GLY A 180 -10.78 1.20 23.76
N LYS A 181 -9.45 1.29 23.61
CA LYS A 181 -8.56 1.93 24.57
C LYS A 181 -8.22 3.34 24.12
N ALA A 182 -8.39 4.31 25.03
CA ALA A 182 -8.02 5.70 24.79
C ALA A 182 -6.50 5.90 24.94
N ASP A 183 -5.94 6.78 24.13
CA ASP A 183 -4.57 7.27 24.29
C ASP A 183 -4.44 8.01 25.64
N ALA A 184 -3.23 7.97 26.23
CA ALA A 184 -2.98 8.62 27.52
C ALA A 184 -3.04 10.15 27.46
N LYS A 185 -2.88 10.74 26.28
CA LYS A 185 -2.90 12.20 26.07
C LYS A 185 -3.76 12.55 24.87
N ALA A 186 -4.53 13.62 25.02
CA ALA A 186 -5.21 14.25 23.90
C ALA A 186 -4.22 14.98 22.98
N THR A 187 -4.56 15.07 21.71
CA THR A 187 -3.76 15.74 20.68
C THR A 187 -4.55 16.91 20.11
N GLY A 188 -3.91 18.08 20.02
CA GLY A 188 -4.48 19.27 19.41
C GLY A 188 -4.04 19.41 17.96
N PHE A 189 -4.95 19.27 17.01
CA PHE A 189 -4.68 19.48 15.58
C PHE A 189 -5.10 20.89 15.17
N GLN A 190 -4.33 21.51 14.28
CA GLN A 190 -4.72 22.75 13.62
C GLN A 190 -5.84 22.46 12.61
N ILE A 191 -6.86 23.30 12.58
CA ILE A 191 -7.91 23.33 11.55
C ILE A 191 -7.89 24.68 10.83
N SER A 192 -8.54 24.78 9.70
CA SER A 192 -8.65 26.02 8.94
C SER A 192 -9.96 26.07 8.16
N ALA A 193 -10.25 27.20 7.54
CA ALA A 193 -11.39 27.32 6.63
C ALA A 193 -11.34 26.34 5.41
N THR A 194 -10.17 25.75 5.12
CA THR A 194 -10.02 24.73 4.08
C THR A 194 -10.18 23.31 4.59
N THR A 195 -10.35 23.09 5.92
CA THR A 195 -10.65 21.78 6.47
C THR A 195 -12.05 21.36 6.03
N ARG A 196 -12.16 20.21 5.36
CA ARG A 196 -13.44 19.68 4.87
C ARG A 196 -14.04 18.76 5.91
N VAL A 197 -15.30 18.99 6.26
CA VAL A 197 -16.07 18.12 7.15
C VAL A 197 -17.05 17.33 6.30
N TRP A 198 -16.96 16.00 6.31
CA TRP A 198 -17.85 15.10 5.60
C TRP A 198 -18.91 14.58 6.56
N LYS A 199 -20.19 14.77 6.20
CA LYS A 199 -21.34 14.38 7.01
C LYS A 199 -22.42 13.78 6.12
N GLY A 200 -22.81 12.53 6.40
CA GLY A 200 -23.72 11.81 5.54
C GLY A 200 -23.20 11.77 4.10
N LYS A 201 -24.02 12.24 3.14
CA LYS A 201 -23.68 12.24 1.70
C LYS A 201 -23.05 13.54 1.19
N GLY A 202 -22.67 14.47 2.06
CA GLY A 202 -22.21 15.78 1.63
C GLY A 202 -21.18 16.42 2.53
N LEU A 203 -20.98 17.72 2.32
CA LEU A 203 -20.12 18.56 3.15
C LEU A 203 -20.97 19.15 4.30
N GLY A 204 -20.41 19.04 5.49
CA GLY A 204 -20.85 19.78 6.68
C GLY A 204 -19.98 21.03 6.93
N ALA A 205 -20.12 21.61 8.10
CA ALA A 205 -19.36 22.75 8.55
C ALA A 205 -18.49 22.39 9.77
N LEU A 206 -17.49 23.22 10.09
CA LEU A 206 -16.69 23.03 11.30
C LEU A 206 -17.55 23.06 12.57
N THR A 207 -18.67 23.78 12.55
CA THR A 207 -19.65 23.84 13.66
C THR A 207 -20.44 22.54 13.87
N ASP A 208 -20.37 21.59 12.92
CA ASP A 208 -20.94 20.24 13.11
C ASP A 208 -20.07 19.35 14.00
N LEU A 209 -18.81 19.74 14.25
CA LEU A 209 -17.89 19.05 15.14
C LEU A 209 -18.26 19.31 16.60
N ALA A 210 -18.56 18.26 17.35
CA ALA A 210 -18.96 18.37 18.74
C ALA A 210 -18.19 17.38 19.64
N PRO A 211 -17.91 17.75 20.90
CA PRO A 211 -17.31 16.84 21.87
C PRO A 211 -18.06 15.52 21.99
N GLY A 212 -17.32 14.43 22.13
CA GLY A 212 -17.85 13.07 22.23
C GLY A 212 -18.03 12.35 20.88
N GLN A 213 -18.03 13.05 19.76
CA GLN A 213 -18.12 12.40 18.44
C GLN A 213 -16.85 11.59 18.12
N SER A 214 -17.06 10.45 17.46
CA SER A 214 -15.97 9.59 16.94
C SER A 214 -15.78 9.82 15.44
N VAL A 215 -14.60 10.29 15.05
CA VAL A 215 -14.29 10.73 13.67
C VAL A 215 -13.07 10.01 13.10
N LEU A 216 -12.91 10.04 11.78
CA LEU A 216 -11.64 9.81 11.10
C LEU A 216 -11.10 11.14 10.57
N LEU A 217 -9.78 11.25 10.48
CA LEU A 217 -9.09 12.46 10.06
C LEU A 217 -8.06 12.11 8.98
N ASN A 218 -7.84 13.05 8.04
CA ASN A 218 -6.62 13.11 7.24
C ASN A 218 -5.87 14.40 7.58
N LEU A 219 -4.56 14.30 7.60
CA LEU A 219 -3.65 15.34 8.04
C LEU A 219 -2.76 15.86 6.88
N THR A 220 -2.01 16.90 7.19
CA THR A 220 -0.80 17.29 6.47
C THR A 220 0.43 16.68 7.17
N VAL A 221 1.64 17.12 6.81
CA VAL A 221 2.87 16.71 7.49
C VAL A 221 2.84 17.06 8.99
N CYS A 222 3.29 16.14 9.83
CA CYS A 222 3.54 16.41 11.24
C CYS A 222 4.82 17.21 11.44
N THR A 223 4.85 18.09 12.45
CA THR A 223 5.98 19.00 12.74
C THR A 223 6.39 18.92 14.19
N LEU A 224 7.60 19.41 14.52
CA LEU A 224 8.09 19.49 15.91
C LEU A 224 7.19 20.34 16.84
N LYS A 225 6.46 21.29 16.29
CA LYS A 225 5.59 22.21 17.07
C LYS A 225 4.18 21.68 17.25
N GLY A 226 3.93 20.48 16.78
CA GLY A 226 2.66 19.81 16.89
C GLY A 226 2.35 18.95 15.67
N PRO A 227 1.34 18.11 15.78
CA PRO A 227 0.85 17.35 14.65
C PRO A 227 0.35 18.29 13.57
N GLY A 228 0.30 17.83 12.34
CA GLY A 228 -0.08 18.63 11.18
C GLY A 228 -1.49 19.20 11.25
N ARG A 229 -1.88 19.89 10.20
CA ARG A 229 -3.22 20.44 10.06
C ARG A 229 -4.18 19.36 9.55
N VAL A 230 -5.40 19.35 10.07
CA VAL A 230 -6.50 18.49 9.56
C VAL A 230 -6.95 19.01 8.20
N THR A 231 -6.95 18.15 7.23
CA THR A 231 -7.46 18.43 5.86
C THR A 231 -8.90 17.97 5.69
N ASN A 232 -9.21 16.78 6.21
CA ASN A 232 -10.54 16.18 6.12
C ASN A 232 -10.95 15.58 7.47
N VAL A 233 -12.25 15.64 7.76
CA VAL A 233 -12.90 15.01 8.92
C VAL A 233 -14.11 14.25 8.42
N TRP A 234 -14.23 12.97 8.74
CA TRP A 234 -15.43 12.15 8.49
C TRP A 234 -16.17 11.92 9.79
N LEU A 235 -17.35 12.54 9.91
CA LEU A 235 -18.13 12.58 11.16
C LEU A 235 -18.83 11.27 11.49
N ASP A 236 -19.30 10.55 10.49
CA ASP A 236 -20.21 9.43 10.66
C ASP A 236 -19.81 8.23 9.77
N ALA A 237 -20.48 7.10 10.01
CA ALA A 237 -20.24 5.89 9.23
C ALA A 237 -20.65 6.09 7.76
N GLU A 238 -21.77 6.78 7.48
CA GLU A 238 -22.25 6.98 6.11
C GLU A 238 -21.22 7.73 5.26
N SER A 239 -20.64 8.82 5.77
CA SER A 239 -19.62 9.58 5.04
C SER A 239 -18.34 8.77 4.82
N ARG A 240 -17.95 7.93 5.80
CA ARG A 240 -16.79 7.03 5.66
C ARG A 240 -17.04 5.94 4.64
N ASP A 241 -18.18 5.28 4.70
CA ASP A 241 -18.56 4.21 3.78
C ASP A 241 -18.67 4.74 2.34
N LEU A 242 -19.22 5.96 2.17
CA LEU A 242 -19.31 6.61 0.87
C LEU A 242 -17.92 6.92 0.28
N ALA A 243 -16.99 7.44 1.09
CA ALA A 243 -15.63 7.70 0.66
C ALA A 243 -14.92 6.41 0.21
N THR A 244 -15.05 5.35 1.02
CA THR A 244 -14.47 4.03 0.71
C THR A 244 -15.10 3.42 -0.55
N ALA A 245 -16.44 3.47 -0.67
CA ALA A 245 -17.15 2.92 -1.84
C ALA A 245 -16.80 3.68 -3.13
N HIS A 246 -16.66 5.00 -3.06
CA HIS A 246 -16.23 5.80 -4.20
C HIS A 246 -14.83 5.42 -4.67
N GLN A 247 -13.85 5.38 -3.76
CA GLN A 247 -12.48 5.01 -4.10
C GLN A 247 -12.40 3.57 -4.64
N LEU A 248 -13.17 2.65 -4.05
CA LEU A 248 -13.23 1.27 -4.52
C LEU A 248 -13.77 1.17 -5.96
N ALA A 249 -14.79 1.98 -6.30
CA ALA A 249 -15.33 2.02 -7.64
C ALA A 249 -14.32 2.55 -8.67
N VAL A 250 -13.61 3.64 -8.33
CA VAL A 250 -12.52 4.21 -9.15
C VAL A 250 -11.43 3.17 -9.39
N HIS A 251 -10.96 2.51 -8.32
CA HIS A 251 -9.93 1.49 -8.41
C HIS A 251 -10.35 0.29 -9.27
N ARG A 252 -11.58 -0.23 -9.08
CA ARG A 252 -12.09 -1.35 -9.89
C ARG A 252 -12.12 -1.01 -11.37
N GLN A 253 -12.53 0.21 -11.71
CA GLN A 253 -12.55 0.66 -13.09
C GLN A 253 -11.13 0.71 -13.65
N SER A 254 -10.20 1.33 -12.94
CA SER A 254 -8.79 1.41 -13.35
C SER A 254 -8.15 0.02 -13.55
N ILE A 255 -8.37 -0.92 -12.62
CA ILE A 255 -7.83 -2.28 -12.78
C ILE A 255 -8.42 -3.00 -13.99
N LYS A 256 -9.70 -2.81 -14.29
CA LYS A 256 -10.30 -3.41 -15.50
C LYS A 256 -9.70 -2.86 -16.80
N GLU A 257 -9.32 -1.59 -16.81
CA GLU A 257 -8.64 -0.95 -17.93
C GLU A 257 -7.19 -1.39 -18.07
N HIS A 258 -6.45 -1.45 -16.96
CA HIS A 258 -5.00 -1.69 -16.95
C HIS A 258 -4.61 -3.17 -16.79
N GLY A 259 -5.53 -4.04 -16.38
CA GLY A 259 -5.28 -5.44 -16.06
C GLY A 259 -4.65 -5.64 -14.67
N LEU A 260 -4.77 -6.86 -14.11
CA LEU A 260 -4.08 -7.27 -12.91
C LEU A 260 -2.61 -7.57 -13.21
N ALA A 261 -1.71 -7.00 -12.42
CA ALA A 261 -0.28 -7.23 -12.56
C ALA A 261 0.19 -8.41 -11.70
N GLY A 262 1.26 -9.08 -12.15
CA GLY A 262 1.89 -10.17 -11.42
C GLY A 262 3.23 -10.56 -12.02
N TRP A 263 3.97 -11.40 -11.29
CA TRP A 263 5.19 -12.01 -11.80
C TRP A 263 4.92 -13.36 -12.45
N VAL A 264 5.53 -13.58 -13.63
CA VAL A 264 5.69 -14.92 -14.17
C VAL A 264 6.59 -15.72 -13.23
N GLN A 265 6.08 -16.82 -12.69
CA GLN A 265 6.83 -17.70 -11.80
C GLN A 265 7.55 -18.80 -12.55
N ALA A 266 6.88 -19.39 -13.54
CA ALA A 266 7.39 -20.47 -14.34
C ALA A 266 6.74 -20.45 -15.73
N VAL A 267 7.47 -20.96 -16.72
CA VAL A 267 7.00 -21.19 -18.09
C VAL A 267 7.27 -22.65 -18.44
N ASP A 268 6.24 -23.34 -18.92
CA ASP A 268 6.32 -24.69 -19.44
C ASP A 268 6.23 -24.61 -20.97
N HIS A 269 7.37 -24.69 -21.63
CA HIS A 269 7.45 -24.59 -23.09
C HIS A 269 6.85 -25.80 -23.83
N GLU A 270 6.83 -26.98 -23.20
CA GLU A 270 6.24 -28.17 -23.79
C GLU A 270 4.71 -28.07 -23.83
N LYS A 271 4.11 -27.60 -22.75
CA LYS A 271 2.66 -27.39 -22.67
C LYS A 271 2.21 -26.04 -23.24
N GLY A 272 3.15 -25.12 -23.48
CA GLY A 272 2.86 -23.76 -23.90
C GLY A 272 2.12 -22.96 -22.83
N SER A 273 2.42 -23.16 -21.55
CA SER A 273 1.72 -22.53 -20.43
C SER A 273 2.65 -21.76 -19.51
N MET A 274 2.09 -20.83 -18.75
CA MET A 274 2.82 -20.08 -17.73
C MET A 274 2.02 -19.93 -16.44
N ASN A 275 2.74 -19.81 -15.32
CA ASN A 275 2.19 -19.55 -14.00
C ASN A 275 2.52 -18.11 -13.58
N VAL A 276 1.51 -17.38 -13.12
CA VAL A 276 1.63 -15.99 -12.68
C VAL A 276 1.15 -15.85 -11.25
N SER A 277 2.00 -15.31 -10.37
CA SER A 277 1.60 -14.87 -9.03
C SER A 277 1.17 -13.42 -9.09
N LEU A 278 -0.09 -13.14 -8.75
CA LEU A 278 -0.64 -11.78 -8.80
C LEU A 278 -0.12 -10.93 -7.64
N PHE A 279 0.20 -9.68 -7.94
CA PHE A 279 0.51 -8.69 -6.92
C PHE A 279 -0.71 -8.41 -6.04
N GLY A 280 -0.46 -7.95 -4.82
CA GLY A 280 -1.50 -7.46 -3.92
C GLY A 280 -1.98 -6.06 -4.27
N GLY A 281 -2.80 -5.48 -3.37
CA GLY A 281 -3.22 -4.07 -3.49
C GLY A 281 -4.36 -3.83 -4.47
N PHE A 282 -5.08 -4.86 -4.89
CA PHE A 282 -6.33 -4.74 -5.64
C PHE A 282 -7.52 -5.30 -4.83
N ASP A 283 -8.74 -5.01 -5.28
CA ASP A 283 -9.95 -5.59 -4.68
C ASP A 283 -10.06 -7.08 -5.01
N PRO A 284 -9.97 -7.99 -4.01
CA PRO A 284 -10.05 -9.43 -4.25
C PRO A 284 -11.33 -9.90 -4.96
N ALA A 285 -12.42 -9.10 -4.90
CA ALA A 285 -13.65 -9.42 -5.60
C ALA A 285 -13.49 -9.47 -7.14
N LEU A 286 -12.44 -8.86 -7.69
CA LEU A 286 -12.12 -8.91 -9.13
C LEU A 286 -11.64 -10.29 -9.58
N LEU A 287 -11.13 -11.12 -8.67
CA LEU A 287 -10.68 -12.47 -9.02
C LEU A 287 -11.80 -13.38 -9.52
N LYS A 288 -13.05 -13.11 -9.16
CA LYS A 288 -14.21 -13.87 -9.64
C LYS A 288 -14.44 -13.73 -11.16
N ASP A 289 -13.89 -12.67 -11.78
CA ASP A 289 -14.00 -12.43 -13.21
C ASP A 289 -13.02 -13.35 -14.00
N PHE A 290 -12.06 -13.99 -13.32
CA PHE A 290 -11.11 -14.94 -13.90
C PHE A 290 -11.64 -16.37 -13.74
N VAL A 291 -12.33 -16.86 -14.78
CA VAL A 291 -13.00 -18.18 -14.78
C VAL A 291 -12.15 -19.19 -15.53
N PRO A 292 -11.79 -20.35 -14.93
CA PRO A 292 -11.05 -21.41 -15.66
C PRO A 292 -11.77 -21.83 -16.94
N ASN A 293 -10.99 -22.10 -18.00
CA ASN A 293 -11.38 -22.42 -19.36
C ASN A 293 -11.97 -21.27 -20.17
N GLU A 294 -12.05 -20.06 -19.61
CA GLU A 294 -12.40 -18.85 -20.38
C GLU A 294 -11.15 -18.18 -20.96
N ALA A 295 -11.43 -17.23 -21.87
CA ALA A 295 -10.39 -16.43 -22.49
C ALA A 295 -9.69 -15.53 -21.45
N ILE A 296 -8.39 -15.31 -21.64
CA ILE A 296 -7.59 -14.37 -20.88
C ILE A 296 -6.67 -13.63 -21.83
N THR A 297 -6.43 -12.34 -21.58
CA THR A 297 -5.42 -11.57 -22.31
C THR A 297 -4.24 -11.31 -21.41
N ALA A 298 -3.03 -11.46 -21.93
CA ALA A 298 -1.79 -11.17 -21.22
C ALA A 298 -0.92 -10.21 -22.03
N ALA A 299 -0.23 -9.29 -21.32
CA ALA A 299 0.78 -8.41 -21.89
C ALA A 299 2.01 -8.38 -20.98
N VAL A 300 3.20 -8.31 -21.59
CA VAL A 300 4.46 -8.06 -20.88
C VAL A 300 4.47 -6.62 -20.39
N ALA A 301 4.94 -6.40 -19.16
CA ALA A 301 5.09 -5.08 -18.58
C ALA A 301 6.49 -4.90 -17.96
N GLU A 302 6.89 -3.65 -17.79
CA GLU A 302 8.09 -3.26 -17.03
C GLU A 302 7.77 -3.15 -15.53
N ASP A 303 8.79 -2.93 -14.71
CA ASP A 303 8.64 -2.86 -13.25
C ASP A 303 7.76 -1.67 -12.79
N ASN A 304 7.64 -0.62 -13.60
CA ASN A 304 6.68 0.47 -13.38
C ASN A 304 5.27 0.16 -13.87
N LEU A 305 5.00 -1.09 -14.26
CA LEU A 305 3.73 -1.62 -14.76
C LEU A 305 3.30 -1.06 -16.13
N ARG A 306 4.13 -0.31 -16.83
CA ARG A 306 3.85 0.10 -18.21
C ARG A 306 3.98 -1.09 -19.14
N THR A 307 3.06 -1.22 -20.07
CA THR A 307 3.11 -2.23 -21.13
C THR A 307 3.74 -1.64 -22.38
N TRP A 308 4.43 -2.47 -23.16
CA TRP A 308 4.86 -2.15 -24.51
C TRP A 308 3.64 -1.94 -25.42
N ASP A 309 3.83 -1.75 -26.71
CA ASP A 309 2.72 -1.51 -27.64
C ASP A 309 1.56 -2.50 -27.39
N GLN A 310 0.43 -1.97 -26.98
CA GLN A 310 -0.69 -2.75 -26.50
C GLN A 310 -1.30 -3.66 -27.59
N ILE A 311 -1.25 -3.25 -28.84
CA ILE A 311 -1.88 -3.98 -29.93
C ILE A 311 -1.05 -5.22 -30.29
N ASN A 312 0.26 -5.09 -30.34
CA ASN A 312 1.15 -6.16 -30.81
C ASN A 312 1.59 -7.11 -29.68
N ASP A 313 1.71 -6.61 -28.46
CA ASP A 313 2.26 -7.37 -27.33
C ASP A 313 1.20 -7.99 -26.42
N ARG A 314 -0.07 -7.71 -26.65
CA ARG A 314 -1.18 -8.41 -25.99
C ARG A 314 -1.46 -9.72 -26.69
N LYS A 315 -1.44 -10.79 -25.95
CA LYS A 315 -1.76 -12.13 -26.46
C LYS A 315 -2.94 -12.71 -25.72
N GLY A 316 -3.95 -13.05 -26.50
CA GLY A 316 -5.06 -13.87 -26.03
C GLY A 316 -4.57 -15.26 -25.65
N GLY A 317 -5.33 -15.93 -24.80
CA GLY A 317 -5.05 -17.28 -24.37
C GLY A 317 -6.23 -17.87 -23.61
N THR A 318 -6.00 -19.00 -22.95
CA THR A 318 -6.99 -19.67 -22.11
C THR A 318 -6.47 -19.69 -20.66
N LEU A 319 -7.30 -19.30 -19.72
CA LEU A 319 -7.05 -19.48 -18.29
C LEU A 319 -7.28 -20.95 -17.93
N LEU A 320 -6.26 -21.62 -17.42
CA LEU A 320 -6.35 -23.03 -17.06
C LEU A 320 -6.76 -23.25 -15.62
N ALA A 321 -6.24 -22.46 -14.70
CA ALA A 321 -6.53 -22.57 -13.26
C ALA A 321 -6.36 -21.25 -12.53
N VAL A 322 -7.10 -21.09 -11.44
CA VAL A 322 -6.96 -20.04 -10.43
C VAL A 322 -6.79 -20.71 -9.07
N GLU A 323 -5.65 -20.48 -8.44
CA GLU A 323 -5.36 -20.97 -7.10
C GLU A 323 -5.34 -19.79 -6.13
N GLN A 324 -5.89 -20.00 -4.92
CA GLN A 324 -5.84 -19.00 -3.86
C GLN A 324 -5.05 -19.53 -2.67
N GLY A 325 -4.00 -18.84 -2.29
CA GLY A 325 -3.21 -19.04 -1.10
C GLY A 325 -3.37 -17.88 -0.12
N LYS A 326 -2.51 -17.84 0.88
CA LYS A 326 -2.48 -16.77 1.87
C LYS A 326 -1.87 -15.50 1.24
N PRO A 327 -2.52 -14.34 1.35
CA PRO A 327 -1.93 -13.07 0.95
C PRO A 327 -0.76 -12.69 1.87
N GLY A 328 0.16 -11.87 1.35
CA GLY A 328 1.34 -11.35 2.07
C GLY A 328 1.73 -9.97 1.59
N VAL A 329 2.87 -9.46 2.03
CA VAL A 329 3.37 -8.16 1.59
C VAL A 329 3.56 -8.18 0.08
N GLY A 330 2.83 -7.32 -0.63
CA GLY A 330 2.88 -7.23 -2.08
C GLY A 330 2.28 -8.41 -2.85
N ASN A 331 1.83 -9.46 -2.16
CA ASN A 331 1.30 -10.69 -2.74
C ASN A 331 -0.19 -10.83 -2.45
N SER A 332 -1.00 -11.01 -3.48
CA SER A 332 -2.45 -11.28 -3.30
C SER A 332 -2.76 -12.68 -2.79
N GLY A 333 -1.80 -13.61 -2.84
CA GLY A 333 -2.01 -15.03 -2.63
C GLY A 333 -2.59 -15.76 -3.84
N ALA A 334 -3.06 -15.05 -4.87
CA ALA A 334 -3.63 -15.66 -6.05
C ALA A 334 -2.55 -16.03 -7.09
N LYS A 335 -2.69 -17.24 -7.66
CA LYS A 335 -1.87 -17.74 -8.77
C LYS A 335 -2.76 -18.14 -9.93
N LEU A 336 -2.39 -17.70 -11.12
CA LEU A 336 -3.09 -18.03 -12.35
C LEU A 336 -2.18 -18.89 -13.24
N THR A 337 -2.72 -20.00 -13.72
CA THR A 337 -2.09 -20.80 -14.77
C THR A 337 -2.82 -20.52 -16.08
N LEU A 338 -2.09 -20.07 -17.08
CA LEU A 338 -2.68 -19.73 -18.38
C LEU A 338 -1.85 -20.29 -19.54
N LYS A 339 -2.54 -20.51 -20.67
CA LYS A 339 -1.94 -20.93 -21.94
C LYS A 339 -2.15 -19.80 -22.96
N PRO A 340 -1.15 -18.91 -23.17
CA PRO A 340 -1.21 -17.92 -24.22
C PRO A 340 -1.26 -18.59 -25.61
N GLN A 341 -1.89 -17.93 -26.57
CA GLN A 341 -1.85 -18.39 -27.98
C GLN A 341 -0.42 -18.43 -28.52
N LEU A 342 0.44 -17.53 -28.02
CA LEU A 342 1.86 -17.47 -28.35
C LEU A 342 2.64 -17.13 -27.09
N LEU A 343 3.62 -17.97 -26.73
CA LEU A 343 4.59 -17.65 -25.71
C LEU A 343 5.60 -16.63 -26.27
N LEU A 344 5.49 -15.39 -25.83
CA LEU A 344 6.45 -14.35 -26.17
C LEU A 344 7.76 -14.55 -25.40
N GLU A 345 8.88 -14.07 -25.95
CA GLU A 345 10.17 -14.07 -25.26
C GLU A 345 10.13 -13.35 -23.90
N GLY A 346 9.28 -12.31 -23.79
CA GLY A 346 9.06 -11.58 -22.53
C GLY A 346 8.35 -12.37 -21.44
N TYR A 347 7.68 -13.49 -21.75
CA TYR A 347 7.07 -14.37 -20.76
C TYR A 347 8.12 -15.31 -20.16
N ARG A 348 8.93 -14.80 -19.26
CA ARG A 348 9.97 -15.53 -18.56
C ARG A 348 9.92 -15.28 -17.06
N PRO A 349 10.44 -16.19 -16.22
CA PRO A 349 10.40 -16.03 -14.76
C PRO A 349 10.92 -14.67 -14.31
N LYS A 350 10.26 -14.10 -13.29
CA LYS A 350 10.53 -12.78 -12.68
C LYS A 350 10.14 -11.56 -13.54
N ARG A 351 9.61 -11.75 -14.74
CA ARG A 351 9.05 -10.64 -15.53
C ARG A 351 7.65 -10.31 -15.08
N VAL A 352 7.33 -9.03 -15.14
CA VAL A 352 5.99 -8.52 -14.87
C VAL A 352 5.10 -8.75 -16.08
N VAL A 353 3.87 -9.16 -15.82
CA VAL A 353 2.80 -9.25 -16.82
C VAL A 353 1.54 -8.62 -16.28
N ARG A 354 0.69 -8.13 -17.19
CA ARG A 354 -0.67 -7.71 -16.90
C ARG A 354 -1.66 -8.66 -17.52
N LEU A 355 -2.76 -8.96 -16.82
CA LEU A 355 -3.76 -9.96 -17.18
C LEU A 355 -5.15 -9.34 -17.15
N TRP A 356 -5.93 -9.57 -18.22
CA TRP A 356 -7.32 -9.14 -18.35
C TRP A 356 -8.22 -10.36 -18.44
N ALA A 357 -9.28 -10.40 -17.63
CA ALA A 357 -10.32 -11.41 -17.73
C ALA A 357 -11.14 -11.27 -19.03
N ALA A 358 -11.79 -12.34 -19.45
CA ALA A 358 -12.58 -12.36 -20.69
C ALA A 358 -13.66 -11.26 -20.78
N THR A 359 -14.23 -10.90 -19.64
CA THR A 359 -15.30 -9.91 -19.55
C THR A 359 -14.80 -8.46 -19.49
N TRP A 360 -13.49 -8.26 -19.35
CA TRP A 360 -12.93 -6.91 -19.26
C TRP A 360 -12.66 -6.36 -20.66
N LYS A 361 -13.02 -5.08 -20.84
CA LYS A 361 -12.76 -4.40 -22.10
C LYS A 361 -11.28 -4.00 -22.16
N VAL A 362 -10.59 -4.52 -23.14
CA VAL A 362 -9.17 -4.26 -23.35
C VAL A 362 -9.02 -3.11 -24.34
N ASP A 363 -9.11 -1.88 -23.84
CA ASP A 363 -8.91 -0.67 -24.63
C ASP A 363 -7.43 -0.26 -24.68
N ASP A 364 -7.08 0.61 -25.62
CA ASP A 364 -5.77 1.22 -25.65
C ASP A 364 -5.62 2.22 -24.50
N LEU A 365 -4.56 2.05 -23.71
CA LEU A 365 -4.20 3.02 -22.69
C LEU A 365 -3.75 4.35 -23.33
N PRO A 366 -3.79 5.47 -22.58
CA PRO A 366 -3.20 6.72 -23.01
C PRO A 366 -1.74 6.56 -23.48
N ARG A 367 -1.33 7.38 -24.44
CA ARG A 367 0.02 7.26 -25.03
C ARG A 367 1.14 7.35 -23.99
N GLU A 368 1.01 8.25 -23.01
CA GLU A 368 1.93 8.46 -21.90
C GLU A 368 2.07 7.25 -20.97
N GLU A 369 1.08 6.38 -20.93
CA GLU A 369 1.07 5.15 -20.13
C GLU A 369 1.60 3.93 -20.88
N ARG A 370 2.03 4.08 -22.14
CA ARG A 370 2.63 3.02 -22.95
C ARG A 370 4.14 3.21 -23.05
N LEU A 371 4.85 2.11 -23.23
CA LEU A 371 6.24 2.14 -23.68
C LEU A 371 6.26 2.16 -25.20
N TYR A 372 7.18 2.91 -25.76
CA TYR A 372 7.48 2.92 -27.19
C TYR A 372 8.93 2.47 -27.36
N PRO A 373 9.22 1.69 -28.40
CA PRO A 373 10.59 1.32 -28.74
C PRO A 373 11.43 2.55 -29.09
#